data_580531110f0d685217e881e5ddcf7f82
#
_entry.id   580531110f0d685217e881e5ddcf7f82
#
_cell.length_a   1.000
_cell.length_b   1.000
_cell.length_c   1.000
_cell.angle_alpha   90.00
_cell.angle_beta   90.00
_cell.angle_gamma   90.00
#
_symmetry.space_group_name_H-M   'P 1'
#
loop_
_entity.id
_entity.type
_entity.pdbx_description
1 polymer ?
#
loop_
_entity_poly.entity_id
_entity_poly.type
_entity_poly.pdbx_seq_one_letter_code
_entity_poly.pdbx_strand_id
1 'polypeptide(L)'
;MDKDYLKIFEDTKALMYGHFVLSSGLHSDTYFQCAKVLQYPKYLSLFGEILAKHFSSEDIDKVISPAIGGIVLGTEVGRRLNKKTIFSERSEGNMKLRRGFNIKKGEKILIIEDVLSTGGSIKEVIELIEKYGGNLVGVGVIVDRSLAPVFIHDNYF
;
A
#
# COMPACT_ATOMS: atom_id res chain seq x y z
N MET A 1 -19.15 15.72 7.77
CA MET A 1 -19.03 14.83 8.96
C MET A 1 -17.68 14.14 8.80
N ASP A 2 -16.69 14.64 9.50
CA ASP A 2 -15.36 14.02 9.49
C ASP A 2 -15.51 12.64 10.11
N LYS A 3 -15.30 11.63 9.30
CA LYS A 3 -15.23 10.26 9.78
C LYS A 3 -13.96 10.15 10.60
N ASP A 4 -14.09 9.84 11.86
CA ASP A 4 -12.94 9.55 12.71
C ASP A 4 -12.37 8.19 12.30
N TYR A 5 -11.48 8.22 11.29
CA TYR A 5 -10.85 7.00 10.78
C TYR A 5 -9.98 6.33 11.83
N LEU A 6 -9.35 7.10 12.71
CA LEU A 6 -8.53 6.55 13.80
C LEU A 6 -9.35 5.64 14.70
N LYS A 7 -10.60 6.07 15.03
CA LYS A 7 -11.51 5.26 15.81
C LYS A 7 -11.83 3.90 15.16
N ILE A 8 -11.88 3.83 13.83
CA ILE A 8 -12.07 2.55 13.13
C ILE A 8 -10.91 1.58 13.42
N PHE A 9 -9.68 2.10 13.41
CA PHE A 9 -8.50 1.28 13.73
C PHE A 9 -8.47 0.86 15.21
N GLU A 10 -8.91 1.71 16.13
CA GLU A 10 -9.05 1.39 17.56
C GLU A 10 -10.13 0.33 17.79
N ASP A 11 -11.34 0.54 17.29
CA ASP A 11 -12.47 -0.36 17.44
C ASP A 11 -12.22 -1.77 16.87
N THR A 12 -11.42 -1.85 15.80
CA THR A 12 -11.01 -3.12 15.20
C THR A 12 -9.74 -3.71 15.81
N LYS A 13 -9.16 -3.04 16.82
CA LYS A 13 -7.87 -3.39 17.42
C LYS A 13 -6.74 -3.48 16.39
N ALA A 14 -6.87 -2.74 15.29
CA ALA A 14 -5.84 -2.59 14.28
C ALA A 14 -4.75 -1.60 14.73
N LEU A 15 -5.11 -0.59 15.52
CA LEU A 15 -4.18 0.25 16.27
C LEU A 15 -4.00 -0.34 17.68
N MET A 16 -2.77 -0.61 18.03
CA MET A 16 -2.38 -1.17 19.32
C MET A 16 -1.39 -0.24 20.01
N TYR A 17 -1.56 -0.08 21.32
CA TYR A 17 -0.67 0.69 22.18
C TYR A 17 0.17 -0.26 23.03
N GLY A 18 1.46 0.05 23.19
CA GLY A 18 2.39 -0.79 23.95
C GLY A 18 3.85 -0.51 23.56
N HIS A 19 4.74 -1.43 23.87
CA HIS A 19 6.14 -1.33 23.45
C HIS A 19 6.38 -2.34 22.32
N PHE A 20 6.64 -1.83 21.12
CA PHE A 20 6.85 -2.63 19.92
C PHE A 20 8.25 -2.40 19.34
N VAL A 21 8.90 -3.48 18.93
CA VAL A 21 10.12 -3.42 18.13
C VAL A 21 9.73 -3.65 16.67
N LEU A 22 9.99 -2.64 15.85
CA LEU A 22 9.67 -2.66 14.43
C LEU A 22 10.70 -3.50 13.65
N SER A 23 10.36 -3.89 12.42
CA SER A 23 11.26 -4.61 11.52
C SER A 23 12.56 -3.84 11.20
N SER A 24 12.52 -2.51 11.34
CA SER A 24 13.69 -1.64 11.24
C SER A 24 14.60 -1.67 12.47
N GLY A 25 14.20 -2.35 13.56
CA GLY A 25 14.87 -2.31 14.87
C GLY A 25 14.52 -1.09 15.73
N LEU A 26 13.73 -0.16 15.22
CA LEU A 26 13.25 0.99 15.98
C LEU A 26 12.13 0.58 16.94
N HIS A 27 12.03 1.31 18.05
CA HIS A 27 10.99 1.12 19.05
C HIS A 27 9.82 2.07 18.78
N SER A 28 8.60 1.62 19.06
CA SER A 28 7.38 2.43 18.94
C SER A 28 6.44 2.10 20.11
N ASP A 29 5.69 3.10 20.55
CA ASP A 29 4.60 2.96 21.52
C ASP A 29 3.27 2.56 20.85
N THR A 30 3.23 2.57 19.53
CA THR A 30 2.08 2.22 18.73
C THR A 30 2.44 1.24 17.61
N TYR A 31 1.47 0.38 17.25
CA TYR A 31 1.61 -0.55 16.13
C TYR A 31 0.30 -0.65 15.35
N PHE A 32 0.38 -0.52 14.03
CA PHE A 32 -0.74 -0.72 13.12
C PHE A 32 -0.67 -2.12 12.49
N GLN A 33 -1.70 -2.93 12.74
CA GLN A 33 -1.91 -4.20 12.06
C GLN A 33 -3.11 -4.08 11.13
N CYS A 34 -2.88 -3.57 9.94
CA CYS A 34 -3.93 -3.23 8.98
C CYS A 34 -4.78 -4.43 8.56
N ALA A 35 -4.23 -5.65 8.58
CA ALA A 35 -5.03 -6.85 8.33
C ALA A 35 -6.25 -6.98 9.26
N LYS A 36 -6.18 -6.45 10.50
CA LYS A 36 -7.29 -6.47 11.46
C LYS A 36 -8.45 -5.56 11.07
N VAL A 37 -8.20 -4.46 10.40
CA VAL A 37 -9.27 -3.58 9.88
C VAL A 37 -9.72 -4.05 8.50
N LEU A 38 -8.80 -4.48 7.64
CA LEU A 38 -9.10 -4.89 6.27
C LEU A 38 -9.85 -6.23 6.18
N GLN A 39 -9.85 -7.05 7.24
CA GLN A 39 -10.68 -8.25 7.29
C GLN A 39 -12.19 -7.96 7.28
N TYR A 40 -12.61 -6.73 7.62
CA TYR A 40 -14.00 -6.33 7.58
C TYR A 40 -14.36 -5.77 6.21
N PRO A 41 -15.26 -6.42 5.43
CA PRO A 41 -15.60 -5.98 4.06
C PRO A 41 -16.03 -4.51 3.97
N LYS A 42 -16.75 -4.02 5.00
CA LYS A 42 -17.19 -2.61 5.06
C LYS A 42 -16.04 -1.61 5.11
N TYR A 43 -14.96 -1.94 5.83
CA TYR A 43 -13.80 -1.06 5.98
C TYR A 43 -12.84 -1.21 4.80
N LEU A 44 -12.64 -2.43 4.32
CA LEU A 44 -11.92 -2.65 3.07
C LEU A 44 -12.55 -1.87 1.91
N SER A 45 -13.89 -1.95 1.81
CA SER A 45 -14.66 -1.19 0.83
C SER A 45 -14.50 0.32 0.99
N LEU A 46 -14.56 0.82 2.23
CA LEU A 46 -14.39 2.25 2.54
C LEU A 46 -13.01 2.77 2.11
N PHE A 47 -11.94 2.14 2.56
CA PHE A 47 -10.58 2.58 2.23
C PHE A 47 -10.24 2.39 0.76
N GLY A 48 -10.68 1.28 0.17
CA GLY A 48 -10.54 1.06 -1.27
C GLY A 48 -11.25 2.11 -2.12
N GLU A 49 -12.43 2.60 -1.66
CA GLU A 49 -13.16 3.67 -2.33
C GLU A 49 -12.44 5.01 -2.26
N ILE A 50 -11.92 5.35 -1.09
CA ILE A 50 -11.19 6.60 -0.89
C ILE A 50 -9.98 6.66 -1.83
N LEU A 51 -9.16 5.61 -1.84
CA LEU A 51 -7.99 5.51 -2.70
C LEU A 51 -8.37 5.48 -4.18
N ALA A 52 -9.33 4.66 -4.57
CA ALA A 52 -9.77 4.58 -5.96
C ALA A 52 -10.34 5.91 -6.46
N LYS A 53 -11.07 6.65 -5.62
CA LYS A 53 -11.59 7.97 -5.97
C LYS A 53 -10.47 8.99 -6.18
N HIS A 54 -9.45 8.99 -5.31
CA HIS A 54 -8.30 9.87 -5.44
C HIS A 54 -7.59 9.66 -6.79
N PHE A 55 -7.32 8.41 -7.14
CA PHE A 55 -6.60 8.06 -8.36
C PHE A 55 -7.49 7.87 -9.61
N SER A 56 -8.77 8.19 -9.53
CA SER A 56 -9.73 7.93 -10.62
C SER A 56 -9.47 8.71 -11.91
N SER A 57 -8.80 9.86 -11.82
CA SER A 57 -8.42 10.69 -12.96
C SER A 57 -7.09 10.29 -13.59
N GLU A 58 -6.34 9.41 -12.93
CA GLU A 58 -5.03 8.97 -13.40
C GLU A 58 -5.18 7.90 -14.49
N ASP A 59 -4.29 7.96 -15.47
CA ASP A 59 -4.20 6.95 -16.51
C ASP A 59 -3.37 5.76 -15.99
N ILE A 60 -4.04 4.76 -15.44
CA ILE A 60 -3.47 3.59 -14.79
C ILE A 60 -3.70 2.36 -15.65
N ASP A 61 -2.66 1.56 -15.87
CA ASP A 61 -2.77 0.26 -16.53
C ASP A 61 -2.91 -0.88 -15.50
N LYS A 62 -2.21 -0.75 -14.36
CA LYS A 62 -2.09 -1.82 -13.38
C LYS A 62 -1.87 -1.29 -11.97
N VAL A 63 -2.40 -1.99 -10.99
CA VAL A 63 -2.11 -1.79 -9.56
C VAL A 63 -1.11 -2.84 -9.09
N ILE A 64 -0.11 -2.43 -8.31
CA ILE A 64 0.83 -3.32 -7.65
C ILE A 64 0.85 -3.06 -6.14
N SER A 65 1.00 -4.13 -5.37
CA SER A 65 1.14 -4.04 -3.91
C SER A 65 2.30 -4.90 -3.41
N PRO A 66 3.05 -4.45 -2.42
CA PRO A 66 3.98 -5.33 -1.72
C PRO A 66 3.21 -6.41 -0.94
N ALA A 67 3.68 -7.65 -0.99
CA ALA A 67 3.15 -8.71 -0.12
C ALA A 67 3.62 -8.49 1.33
N ILE A 68 2.76 -8.79 2.30
CA ILE A 68 1.45 -9.40 2.24
C ILE A 68 0.35 -8.35 2.50
N GLY A 69 0.64 -7.35 3.34
CA GLY A 69 -0.33 -6.40 3.87
C GLY A 69 -1.10 -5.63 2.78
N GLY A 70 -0.39 -5.14 1.78
CA GLY A 70 -0.96 -4.35 0.69
C GLY A 70 -1.85 -5.12 -0.29
N ILE A 71 -1.74 -6.47 -0.36
CA ILE A 71 -2.43 -7.26 -1.40
C ILE A 71 -3.94 -7.08 -1.36
N VAL A 72 -4.53 -7.20 -0.17
CA VAL A 72 -6.00 -7.15 -0.02
C VAL A 72 -6.54 -5.79 -0.42
N LEU A 73 -5.89 -4.73 0.07
CA LEU A 73 -6.26 -3.34 -0.24
C LEU A 73 -6.04 -3.02 -1.73
N GLY A 74 -4.88 -3.40 -2.29
CA GLY A 74 -4.58 -3.18 -3.70
C GLY A 74 -5.53 -3.92 -4.63
N THR A 75 -5.96 -5.14 -4.25
CA THR A 75 -6.97 -5.87 -5.00
C THR A 75 -8.32 -5.13 -5.02
N GLU A 76 -8.74 -4.58 -3.89
CA GLU A 76 -9.99 -3.81 -3.81
C GLU A 76 -9.90 -2.50 -4.62
N VAL A 77 -8.78 -1.79 -4.53
CA VAL A 77 -8.55 -0.58 -5.35
C VAL A 77 -8.56 -0.92 -6.84
N GLY A 78 -7.83 -1.97 -7.24
CA GLY A 78 -7.81 -2.40 -8.65
C GLY A 78 -9.19 -2.83 -9.15
N ARG A 79 -9.98 -3.53 -8.32
CA ARG A 79 -11.37 -3.89 -8.63
C ARG A 79 -12.22 -2.64 -8.90
N ARG A 80 -12.09 -1.61 -8.07
CA ARG A 80 -12.85 -0.35 -8.21
C ARG A 80 -12.43 0.45 -9.43
N LEU A 81 -11.14 0.49 -9.73
CA LEU A 81 -10.60 1.15 -10.93
C LEU A 81 -10.76 0.32 -12.20
N ASN A 82 -11.25 -0.93 -12.10
CA ASN A 82 -11.31 -1.91 -13.18
C ASN A 82 -9.93 -2.14 -13.84
N LYS A 83 -8.90 -2.28 -13.02
CA LYS A 83 -7.51 -2.48 -13.43
C LYS A 83 -6.97 -3.82 -12.93
N LYS A 84 -6.04 -4.39 -13.71
CA LYS A 84 -5.32 -5.60 -13.27
C LYS A 84 -4.56 -5.31 -11.98
N THR A 85 -4.57 -6.26 -11.06
CA THR A 85 -3.84 -6.19 -9.81
C THR A 85 -2.81 -7.28 -9.74
N ILE A 86 -1.59 -6.90 -9.42
CA ILE A 86 -0.46 -7.80 -9.17
C ILE A 86 0.15 -7.49 -7.80
N PHE A 87 1.02 -8.35 -7.33
CA PHE A 87 1.81 -8.07 -6.14
C PHE A 87 3.26 -8.50 -6.32
N SER A 88 4.14 -7.83 -5.61
CA SER A 88 5.53 -8.22 -5.44
C SER A 88 5.70 -8.95 -4.12
N GLU A 89 6.62 -9.87 -4.05
CA GLU A 89 6.91 -10.61 -2.83
C GLU A 89 8.43 -10.70 -2.60
N ARG A 90 8.83 -10.74 -1.34
CA ARG A 90 10.23 -10.86 -0.99
C ARG A 90 10.68 -12.30 -1.17
N SER A 91 11.75 -12.47 -1.94
CA SER A 91 12.39 -13.77 -2.17
C SER A 91 13.89 -13.57 -2.11
N GLU A 92 14.57 -14.34 -1.24
CA GLU A 92 16.01 -14.24 -1.02
C GLU A 92 16.47 -12.80 -0.68
N GLY A 93 15.70 -12.13 0.17
CA GLY A 93 16.00 -10.77 0.62
C GLY A 93 15.61 -9.64 -0.35
N ASN A 94 15.22 -9.95 -1.58
CA ASN A 94 14.90 -8.95 -2.61
C ASN A 94 13.41 -8.94 -2.99
N MET A 95 12.87 -7.79 -3.32
CA MET A 95 11.53 -7.66 -3.88
C MET A 95 11.52 -8.18 -5.32
N LYS A 96 10.59 -9.09 -5.66
CA LYS A 96 10.51 -9.73 -6.98
C LYS A 96 9.05 -9.85 -7.45
N LEU A 97 8.84 -9.79 -8.76
CA LEU A 97 7.63 -10.29 -9.39
C LEU A 97 7.76 -11.80 -9.57
N ARG A 98 6.76 -12.55 -9.10
CA ARG A 98 6.69 -14.02 -9.22
C ARG A 98 5.33 -14.41 -9.80
N ARG A 99 4.99 -15.69 -9.79
CA ARG A 99 3.66 -16.21 -10.19
C ARG A 99 3.26 -15.86 -11.62
N GLY A 100 4.23 -15.59 -12.51
CA GLY A 100 3.95 -15.16 -13.88
C GLY A 100 3.53 -13.71 -14.01
N PHE A 101 3.57 -12.92 -12.95
CA PHE A 101 3.35 -11.48 -13.03
C PHE A 101 4.45 -10.79 -13.80
N ASN A 102 4.08 -9.79 -14.58
CA ASN A 102 5.01 -8.96 -15.33
C ASN A 102 4.55 -7.50 -15.38
N ILE A 103 5.49 -6.63 -15.69
CA ILE A 103 5.26 -5.23 -16.05
C ILE A 103 5.85 -5.05 -17.44
N LYS A 104 5.08 -4.48 -18.37
CA LYS A 104 5.54 -4.16 -19.71
C LYS A 104 6.18 -2.77 -19.71
N LYS A 105 7.11 -2.58 -20.63
CA LYS A 105 7.73 -1.26 -20.86
C LYS A 105 6.65 -0.21 -21.16
N GLY A 106 6.70 0.91 -20.43
CA GLY A 106 5.75 2.01 -20.55
C GLY A 106 4.41 1.81 -19.83
N GLU A 107 4.15 0.62 -19.23
CA GLU A 107 2.92 0.40 -18.43
C GLU A 107 2.87 1.37 -17.25
N LYS A 108 1.71 1.98 -17.03
CA LYS A 108 1.44 2.95 -15.97
C LYS A 108 0.96 2.24 -14.71
N ILE A 109 1.75 2.36 -13.66
CA ILE A 109 1.61 1.54 -12.45
C ILE A 109 1.25 2.41 -11.26
N LEU A 110 0.19 2.04 -10.54
CA LEU A 110 -0.18 2.58 -9.24
C LEU A 110 0.29 1.62 -8.14
N ILE A 111 1.02 2.11 -7.15
CA ILE A 111 1.35 1.34 -5.94
C ILE A 111 0.29 1.57 -4.88
N ILE A 112 -0.19 0.48 -4.26
CA ILE A 112 -1.08 0.52 -3.08
C ILE A 112 -0.43 -0.30 -1.97
N GLU A 113 -0.26 0.34 -0.81
CA GLU A 113 0.27 -0.28 0.40
C GLU A 113 -0.69 -0.02 1.57
N ASP A 114 -0.66 -0.83 2.60
CA ASP A 114 -1.49 -0.64 3.79
C ASP A 114 -0.87 0.34 4.78
N VAL A 115 0.44 0.26 5.02
CA VAL A 115 1.13 1.12 5.98
C VAL A 115 2.49 1.58 5.48
N LEU A 116 2.72 2.90 5.50
CA LEU A 116 4.03 3.50 5.32
C LEU A 116 4.71 3.69 6.68
N SER A 117 5.93 3.20 6.84
CA SER A 117 6.78 3.49 7.99
C SER A 117 8.08 4.17 7.57
N THR A 118 9.02 3.43 7.03
CA THR A 118 10.29 3.97 6.48
C THR A 118 10.24 4.14 4.96
N GLY A 119 9.22 3.63 4.31
CA GLY A 119 9.09 3.63 2.85
C GLY A 119 9.97 2.59 2.14
N GLY A 120 10.65 1.72 2.87
CA GLY A 120 11.57 0.74 2.28
C GLY A 120 10.89 -0.18 1.27
N SER A 121 9.77 -0.80 1.62
CA SER A 121 9.02 -1.69 0.71
C SER A 121 8.54 -0.96 -0.54
N ILE A 122 8.02 0.25 -0.39
CA ILE A 122 7.56 1.06 -1.53
C ILE A 122 8.73 1.40 -2.45
N LYS A 123 9.87 1.82 -1.90
CA LYS A 123 11.08 2.12 -2.71
C LYS A 123 11.56 0.91 -3.50
N GLU A 124 11.60 -0.27 -2.88
CA GLU A 124 11.95 -1.51 -3.58
C GLU A 124 10.96 -1.84 -4.71
N VAL A 125 9.67 -1.53 -4.54
CA VAL A 125 8.67 -1.73 -5.60
C VAL A 125 8.84 -0.69 -6.72
N ILE A 126 9.21 0.55 -6.40
CA ILE A 126 9.55 1.58 -7.39
C ILE A 126 10.73 1.12 -8.25
N GLU A 127 11.83 0.68 -7.62
CA GLU A 127 13.00 0.14 -8.31
C GLU A 127 12.63 -1.07 -9.20
N LEU A 128 11.70 -1.91 -8.73
CA LEU A 128 11.20 -3.03 -9.50
C LEU A 128 10.42 -2.58 -10.75
N ILE A 129 9.55 -1.57 -10.62
CA ILE A 129 8.79 -0.98 -11.74
C ILE A 129 9.77 -0.41 -12.78
N GLU A 130 10.74 0.38 -12.35
CA GLU A 130 11.77 0.98 -13.21
C GLU A 130 12.60 -0.09 -13.93
N LYS A 131 13.01 -1.12 -13.23
CA LYS A 131 13.76 -2.26 -13.79
C LYS A 131 13.02 -2.94 -14.96
N TYR A 132 11.70 -3.02 -14.88
CA TYR A 132 10.86 -3.57 -15.96
C TYR A 132 10.48 -2.51 -17.02
N GLY A 133 10.87 -1.25 -16.82
CA GLY A 133 10.57 -0.14 -17.72
C GLY A 133 9.15 0.37 -17.62
N GLY A 134 8.46 0.11 -16.51
CA GLY A 134 7.16 0.70 -16.19
C GLY A 134 7.29 2.15 -15.71
N ASN A 135 6.17 2.85 -15.69
CA ASN A 135 6.07 4.23 -15.21
C ASN A 135 5.21 4.27 -13.94
N LEU A 136 5.78 4.76 -12.84
CA LEU A 136 5.00 5.00 -11.62
C LEU A 136 4.10 6.22 -11.84
N VAL A 137 2.80 6.08 -11.52
CA VAL A 137 1.82 7.18 -11.64
C VAL A 137 1.30 7.68 -10.30
N GLY A 138 1.51 6.92 -9.24
CA GLY A 138 1.14 7.33 -7.90
C GLY A 138 1.36 6.25 -6.85
N VAL A 139 1.26 6.65 -5.60
CA VAL A 139 1.36 5.76 -4.43
C VAL A 139 0.25 6.11 -3.45
N GLY A 140 -0.57 5.12 -3.09
CA GLY A 140 -1.63 5.27 -2.09
C GLY A 140 -1.39 4.38 -0.87
N VAL A 141 -1.61 4.96 0.32
CA VAL A 141 -1.55 4.24 1.60
C VAL A 141 -2.74 4.60 2.48
N ILE A 142 -3.11 3.75 3.42
CA ILE A 142 -4.18 4.07 4.39
C ILE A 142 -3.65 4.50 5.75
N VAL A 143 -2.39 4.20 6.05
CA VAL A 143 -1.72 4.63 7.27
C VAL A 143 -0.33 5.12 6.93
N ASP A 144 -0.06 6.40 7.20
CA ASP A 144 1.29 6.94 7.22
C ASP A 144 1.73 7.12 8.69
N ARG A 145 2.75 6.38 9.09
CA ARG A 145 3.38 6.45 10.41
C ARG A 145 4.88 6.78 10.31
N SER A 146 5.28 7.46 9.26
CA SER A 146 6.67 7.90 9.11
C SER A 146 7.06 8.88 10.23
N LEU A 147 8.22 8.67 10.84
CA LEU A 147 8.73 9.55 11.91
C LEU A 147 9.30 10.87 11.38
N ALA A 148 9.57 10.93 10.08
CA ALA A 148 10.03 12.13 9.37
C ALA A 148 9.39 12.12 7.97
N PRO A 149 9.24 13.29 7.33
CA PRO A 149 8.74 13.34 5.97
C PRO A 149 9.55 12.43 5.05
N VAL A 150 8.89 11.46 4.42
CA VAL A 150 9.49 10.57 3.43
C VAL A 150 8.94 10.96 2.08
N PHE A 151 9.78 11.54 1.22
CA PHE A 151 9.38 11.77 -0.16
C PHE A 151 9.32 10.42 -0.88
N ILE A 152 8.17 10.08 -1.39
CA ILE A 152 7.91 8.85 -2.14
C ILE A 152 7.64 9.15 -3.62
N HIS A 153 6.68 10.06 -3.87
CA HIS A 153 6.23 10.43 -5.21
C HIS A 153 5.39 11.71 -5.13
N ASP A 154 5.36 12.53 -6.19
CA ASP A 154 4.55 13.77 -6.22
C ASP A 154 3.05 13.47 -6.05
N ASN A 155 2.56 12.38 -6.62
CA ASN A 155 1.19 11.88 -6.46
C ASN A 155 1.13 10.81 -5.37
N TYR A 156 1.34 11.24 -4.11
CA TYR A 156 1.25 10.41 -2.89
C TYR A 156 0.00 10.78 -2.11
N PHE A 157 -0.77 9.75 -1.68
CA PHE A 157 -2.01 9.91 -0.92
C PHE A 157 -2.14 8.90 0.21
#